data_c819ecba727416f3a5172d86b9e79ec1
#
_entry.id   c819ecba727416f3a5172d86b9e79ec1
#
_cell.length_a   1.000
_cell.length_b   1.000
_cell.length_c   1.000
_cell.angle_alpha   90.00
_cell.angle_beta   90.00
_cell.angle_gamma   90.00
#
_symmetry.space_group_name_H-M   'P 1'
#
loop_
_entity.id
_entity.type
_entity.pdbx_description
1 polymer ?
#
loop_
_entity_poly.entity_id
_entity_poly.type
_entity_poly.pdbx_seq_one_letter_code
_entity_poly.pdbx_strand_id
1 'polypeptide(L)'
;VGVSGTGGGFKRFMAGETDISDASRYIKGKEQQGCAEAGIEYIELPVAYDGLAVVVNKANDFATTMTIAELRAMWAADSASKKWSDIRAGWPDREFKLYAPGQDSGTFDYFTETVNGKSGNCRPDATFSEDDNVLVRGVAGDPDGIAFFGLAYYVENKDQLGVVAIDGGDGP
;
A
#
# COMPACT_ATOMS: atom_id res chain seq x y z
N VAL A 1 -5.97 -1.37 -23.82
CA VAL A 1 -5.67 -0.98 -22.44
C VAL A 1 -4.77 -2.06 -21.85
N GLY A 2 -3.58 -1.68 -21.39
CA GLY A 2 -2.70 -2.59 -20.65
C GLY A 2 -2.88 -2.37 -19.15
N VAL A 3 -2.88 -3.43 -18.37
CA VAL A 3 -2.88 -3.37 -16.91
C VAL A 3 -1.45 -3.63 -16.44
N SER A 4 -0.85 -2.60 -15.84
CA SER A 4 0.45 -2.68 -15.16
C SER A 4 0.47 -1.57 -14.14
N GLY A 5 1.07 -1.77 -12.97
CA GLY A 5 1.14 -0.71 -11.97
C GLY A 5 1.75 0.59 -12.51
N THR A 6 1.65 1.68 -11.74
CA THR A 6 2.11 3.03 -12.12
C THR A 6 3.50 3.05 -12.76
N GLY A 7 4.46 2.33 -12.19
CA GLY A 7 5.82 2.25 -12.74
C GLY A 7 5.90 1.54 -14.09
N GLY A 8 5.10 0.50 -14.30
CA GLY A 8 4.98 -0.20 -15.57
C GLY A 8 4.32 0.68 -16.64
N GLY A 9 3.28 1.44 -16.26
CA GLY A 9 2.63 2.43 -17.12
C GLY A 9 3.62 3.49 -17.63
N PHE A 10 4.41 4.09 -16.73
CA PHE A 10 5.42 5.08 -17.11
C PHE A 10 6.52 4.51 -18.01
N LYS A 11 6.94 3.25 -17.83
CA LYS A 11 7.91 2.61 -18.73
C LYS A 11 7.38 2.55 -20.18
N ARG A 12 6.12 2.16 -20.35
CA ARG A 12 5.48 2.10 -21.67
C ARG A 12 5.24 3.49 -22.26
N PHE A 13 4.87 4.44 -21.42
CA PHE A 13 4.69 5.83 -21.82
C PHE A 13 6.00 6.44 -22.34
N MET A 14 7.11 6.28 -21.60
CA MET A 14 8.44 6.71 -22.05
C MET A 14 8.92 6.00 -23.34
N ALA A 15 8.45 4.79 -23.59
CA ALA A 15 8.74 4.06 -24.84
C ALA A 15 7.86 4.50 -26.02
N GLY A 16 6.90 5.42 -25.81
CA GLY A 16 5.95 5.86 -26.84
C GLY A 16 4.93 4.80 -27.23
N GLU A 17 4.71 3.80 -26.37
CA GLU A 17 3.76 2.71 -26.61
C GLU A 17 2.32 3.08 -26.24
N THR A 18 2.13 4.15 -25.48
CA THR A 18 0.81 4.62 -25.01
C THR A 18 0.72 6.13 -25.07
N ASP A 19 -0.48 6.65 -25.44
CA ASP A 19 -0.78 8.08 -25.45
C ASP A 19 -1.21 8.59 -24.07
N ILE A 20 -1.70 7.70 -23.19
CA ILE A 20 -2.17 8.01 -21.83
C ILE A 20 -1.58 6.99 -20.88
N SER A 21 -1.14 7.45 -19.72
CA SER A 21 -0.73 6.62 -18.59
C SER A 21 -1.47 7.06 -17.33
N ASP A 22 -2.37 6.21 -16.85
CA ASP A 22 -3.01 6.41 -15.55
C ASP A 22 -2.00 6.11 -14.45
N ALA A 23 -1.92 6.98 -13.45
CA ALA A 23 -0.93 6.91 -12.40
C ALA A 23 -1.52 7.30 -11.05
N SER A 24 -1.12 6.58 -9.99
CA SER A 24 -1.52 6.87 -8.60
C SER A 24 -0.54 7.82 -7.89
N ARG A 25 0.42 8.39 -8.62
CA ARG A 25 1.38 9.39 -8.15
C ARG A 25 1.84 10.27 -9.29
N TYR A 26 2.43 11.39 -8.94
CA TYR A 26 3.12 12.24 -9.92
C TYR A 26 4.30 11.54 -10.58
N ILE A 27 4.62 11.97 -11.82
CA ILE A 27 5.80 11.51 -12.56
C ILE A 27 7.08 11.92 -11.81
N LYS A 28 8.01 10.98 -11.62
CA LYS A 28 9.29 11.21 -10.91
C LYS A 28 10.36 11.73 -11.86
N GLY A 29 11.36 12.45 -11.34
CA GLY A 29 12.42 13.06 -12.16
C GLY A 29 13.12 12.12 -13.14
N LYS A 30 13.33 10.84 -12.79
CA LYS A 30 13.90 9.84 -13.70
C LYS A 30 12.96 9.53 -14.88
N GLU A 31 11.66 9.52 -14.65
CA GLU A 31 10.65 9.29 -15.69
C GLU A 31 10.50 10.53 -16.58
N GLN A 32 10.56 11.74 -15.98
CA GLN A 32 10.60 13.00 -16.72
C GLN A 32 11.81 13.05 -17.66
N GLN A 33 12.98 12.65 -17.17
CA GLN A 33 14.19 12.57 -17.98
C GLN A 33 14.01 11.58 -19.14
N GLY A 34 13.43 10.40 -18.89
CA GLY A 34 13.15 9.40 -19.93
C GLY A 34 12.20 9.90 -21.00
N CYS A 35 11.15 10.66 -20.64
CA CYS A 35 10.27 11.33 -21.61
C CYS A 35 11.05 12.35 -22.45
N ALA A 36 11.86 13.19 -21.83
CA ALA A 36 12.67 14.21 -22.52
C ALA A 36 13.67 13.58 -23.51
N GLU A 37 14.36 12.51 -23.12
CA GLU A 37 15.30 11.77 -23.97
C GLU A 37 14.59 11.10 -25.18
N ALA A 38 13.33 10.67 -24.98
CA ALA A 38 12.49 10.12 -26.03
C ALA A 38 11.76 11.18 -26.89
N GLY A 39 11.90 12.48 -26.57
CA GLY A 39 11.20 13.57 -27.26
C GLY A 39 9.69 13.58 -26.99
N ILE A 40 9.24 13.02 -25.88
CA ILE A 40 7.83 12.96 -25.48
C ILE A 40 7.50 14.18 -24.64
N GLU A 41 6.62 15.04 -25.17
CA GLU A 41 5.96 16.11 -24.42
C GLU A 41 4.68 15.56 -23.78
N TYR A 42 4.42 15.86 -22.54
CA TYR A 42 3.24 15.37 -21.82
C TYR A 42 2.61 16.47 -20.96
N ILE A 43 1.35 16.25 -20.61
CA ILE A 43 0.60 17.05 -19.64
C ILE A 43 0.23 16.13 -18.48
N GLU A 44 0.44 16.59 -17.25
CA GLU A 44 0.02 15.89 -16.05
C GLU A 44 -1.29 16.50 -15.53
N LEU A 45 -2.35 15.70 -15.50
CA LEU A 45 -3.69 16.13 -15.10
C LEU A 45 -4.12 15.40 -13.83
N PRO A 46 -4.10 16.04 -12.67
CA PRO A 46 -4.75 15.49 -11.47
C PRO A 46 -6.26 15.39 -11.68
N VAL A 47 -6.81 14.18 -11.59
CA VAL A 47 -8.24 13.93 -11.86
C VAL A 47 -9.02 13.57 -10.61
N ALA A 48 -8.36 12.99 -9.59
CA ALA A 48 -8.99 12.58 -8.34
C ALA A 48 -7.93 12.40 -7.25
N TYR A 49 -8.38 12.37 -6.00
CA TYR A 49 -7.59 11.85 -4.87
C TYR A 49 -8.01 10.42 -4.63
N ASP A 50 -7.04 9.52 -4.55
CA ASP A 50 -7.24 8.16 -4.07
C ASP A 50 -6.72 8.04 -2.63
N GLY A 51 -7.49 7.36 -1.79
CA GLY A 51 -7.13 7.11 -0.40
C GLY A 51 -6.62 5.69 -0.21
N LEU A 52 -5.63 5.53 0.66
CA LEU A 52 -5.16 4.23 1.14
C LEU A 52 -5.76 3.97 2.51
N ALA A 53 -6.21 2.74 2.75
CA ALA A 53 -6.66 2.29 4.06
C ALA A 53 -5.74 1.20 4.59
N VAL A 54 -5.39 1.28 5.88
CA VAL A 54 -4.87 0.14 6.63
C VAL A 54 -6.05 -0.53 7.31
N VAL A 55 -6.18 -1.82 7.13
CA VAL A 55 -7.33 -2.60 7.60
C VAL A 55 -6.91 -3.82 8.38
N VAL A 56 -7.74 -4.20 9.33
CA VAL A 56 -7.60 -5.41 10.14
C VAL A 56 -8.88 -6.25 10.04
N ASN A 57 -8.81 -7.48 10.51
CA ASN A 57 -10.02 -8.29 10.66
C ASN A 57 -11.04 -7.57 11.54
N LYS A 58 -12.33 -7.73 11.25
CA LYS A 58 -13.42 -7.10 12.01
C LYS A 58 -13.43 -7.46 13.50
N ALA A 59 -12.93 -8.65 13.84
CA ALA A 59 -12.82 -9.11 15.24
C ALA A 59 -11.60 -8.53 15.99
N ASN A 60 -10.69 -7.81 15.29
CA ASN A 60 -9.57 -7.14 15.93
C ASN A 60 -10.06 -5.84 16.58
N ASP A 61 -10.14 -5.83 17.89
CA ASP A 61 -10.65 -4.71 18.70
C ASP A 61 -9.55 -3.88 19.39
N PHE A 62 -8.28 -4.28 19.24
CA PHE A 62 -7.14 -3.63 19.90
C PHE A 62 -6.30 -2.76 18.97
N ALA A 63 -6.11 -3.13 17.71
CA ALA A 63 -5.30 -2.37 16.74
C ALA A 63 -6.15 -1.33 15.96
N THR A 64 -6.94 -0.53 16.69
CA THR A 64 -7.84 0.47 16.11
C THR A 64 -7.12 1.76 15.71
N THR A 65 -5.94 2.00 16.27
CA THR A 65 -5.09 3.17 16.00
C THR A 65 -3.64 2.74 15.97
N MET A 66 -2.89 3.17 14.97
CA MET A 66 -1.45 2.91 14.83
C MET A 66 -0.69 4.14 14.37
N THR A 67 0.55 4.26 14.83
CA THR A 67 1.50 5.26 14.36
C THR A 67 2.21 4.77 13.09
N ILE A 68 2.80 5.70 12.33
CA ILE A 68 3.69 5.37 11.21
C ILE A 68 4.88 4.50 11.67
N ALA A 69 5.42 4.75 12.86
CA ALA A 69 6.52 3.96 13.41
C ALA A 69 6.12 2.50 13.68
N GLU A 70 4.91 2.26 14.18
CA GLU A 70 4.38 0.91 14.40
C GLU A 70 4.10 0.19 13.08
N LEU A 71 3.54 0.88 12.09
CA LEU A 71 3.39 0.32 10.74
C LEU A 71 4.76 -0.05 10.15
N ARG A 72 5.76 0.81 10.28
CA ARG A 72 7.12 0.52 9.84
C ARG A 72 7.70 -0.71 10.55
N ALA A 73 7.49 -0.83 11.88
CA ALA A 73 7.93 -1.99 12.64
C ALA A 73 7.28 -3.30 12.19
N MET A 74 6.12 -3.24 11.53
CA MET A 74 5.47 -4.42 10.94
C MET A 74 5.95 -4.72 9.52
N TRP A 75 6.09 -3.70 8.66
CA TRP A 75 6.16 -3.86 7.21
C TRP A 75 7.56 -3.69 6.61
N ALA A 76 8.51 -3.03 7.29
CA ALA A 76 9.83 -2.78 6.72
C ALA A 76 10.60 -4.07 6.47
N ALA A 77 11.44 -4.07 5.43
CA ALA A 77 12.22 -5.24 5.01
C ALA A 77 13.17 -5.77 6.10
N ASP A 78 13.63 -4.90 6.98
CA ASP A 78 14.51 -5.20 8.11
C ASP A 78 13.75 -5.49 9.43
N SER A 79 12.41 -5.50 9.39
CA SER A 79 11.60 -5.81 10.58
C SER A 79 11.76 -7.25 11.04
N ALA A 80 12.03 -7.42 12.33
CA ALA A 80 12.06 -8.71 13.00
C ALA A 80 10.75 -9.04 13.75
N SER A 81 9.82 -8.08 13.83
CA SER A 81 8.54 -8.24 14.55
C SER A 81 7.69 -9.32 13.88
N LYS A 82 7.06 -10.17 14.67
CA LYS A 82 6.16 -11.22 14.19
C LYS A 82 4.83 -11.24 14.90
N LYS A 83 4.78 -10.70 16.13
CA LYS A 83 3.61 -10.73 17.00
C LYS A 83 3.09 -9.32 17.24
N TRP A 84 1.80 -9.22 17.53
CA TRP A 84 1.19 -7.97 17.90
C TRP A 84 1.85 -7.35 19.14
N SER A 85 2.25 -8.19 20.12
CA SER A 85 3.00 -7.76 21.30
C SER A 85 4.38 -7.18 21.02
N ASP A 86 5.00 -7.50 19.87
CA ASP A 86 6.26 -6.89 19.43
C ASP A 86 6.07 -5.44 18.98
N ILE A 87 4.85 -5.08 18.56
CA ILE A 87 4.51 -3.76 18.04
C ILE A 87 4.12 -2.81 19.17
N ARG A 88 3.25 -3.27 20.08
CA ARG A 88 2.80 -2.45 21.22
C ARG A 88 2.62 -3.31 22.45
N ALA A 89 3.23 -2.87 23.57
CA ALA A 89 3.05 -3.52 24.86
C ALA A 89 1.56 -3.56 25.25
N GLY A 90 1.10 -4.71 25.71
CA GLY A 90 -0.30 -4.95 26.07
C GLY A 90 -1.17 -5.48 24.93
N TRP A 91 -0.68 -5.51 23.68
CA TRP A 91 -1.34 -6.22 22.61
C TRP A 91 -1.16 -7.73 22.72
N PRO A 92 -2.01 -8.56 22.08
CA PRO A 92 -1.96 -10.01 22.20
C PRO A 92 -0.62 -10.62 21.76
N ASP A 93 -0.16 -11.67 22.44
CA ASP A 93 1.02 -12.46 22.06
C ASP A 93 0.66 -13.50 20.99
N ARG A 94 0.20 -13.01 19.81
CA ARG A 94 -0.16 -13.80 18.64
C ARG A 94 0.55 -13.26 17.40
N GLU A 95 0.87 -14.14 16.46
CA GLU A 95 1.49 -13.74 15.19
C GLU A 95 0.47 -13.02 14.30
N PHE A 96 0.84 -11.85 13.77
CA PHE A 96 0.06 -11.16 12.76
C PHE A 96 0.33 -11.74 11.36
N LYS A 97 -0.64 -11.60 10.47
CA LYS A 97 -0.54 -11.98 9.05
C LYS A 97 -0.64 -10.74 8.17
N LEU A 98 0.38 -10.52 7.35
CA LEU A 98 0.50 -9.35 6.50
C LEU A 98 -0.01 -9.65 5.10
N TYR A 99 -0.88 -8.79 4.59
CA TYR A 99 -1.40 -8.84 3.22
C TYR A 99 -1.14 -7.50 2.54
N ALA A 100 -0.55 -7.50 1.35
CA ALA A 100 -0.16 -6.29 0.64
C ALA A 100 -0.48 -6.39 -0.86
N PRO A 101 -0.73 -5.26 -1.54
CA PRO A 101 -0.76 -5.22 -2.99
C PRO A 101 0.56 -5.71 -3.59
N GLY A 102 0.53 -6.14 -4.83
CA GLY A 102 1.72 -6.57 -5.54
C GLY A 102 2.73 -5.44 -5.77
N GLN A 103 3.96 -5.81 -6.13
CA GLN A 103 5.07 -4.86 -6.24
C GLN A 103 4.93 -3.87 -7.42
N ASP A 104 4.03 -4.15 -8.37
CA ASP A 104 3.73 -3.24 -9.48
C ASP A 104 2.61 -2.23 -9.14
N SER A 105 2.01 -2.34 -7.94
CA SER A 105 0.94 -1.47 -7.47
C SER A 105 1.46 -0.09 -7.05
N GLY A 106 0.78 0.98 -7.50
CA GLY A 106 1.05 2.34 -7.02
C GLY A 106 0.73 2.52 -5.52
N THR A 107 -0.25 1.77 -4.99
CA THR A 107 -0.58 1.74 -3.56
C THR A 107 0.57 1.13 -2.75
N PHE A 108 1.19 0.06 -3.25
CA PHE A 108 2.37 -0.54 -2.64
C PHE A 108 3.55 0.43 -2.61
N ASP A 109 3.82 1.09 -3.74
CA ASP A 109 4.88 2.11 -3.84
C ASP A 109 4.67 3.23 -2.83
N TYR A 110 3.46 3.81 -2.79
CA TYR A 110 3.14 4.92 -1.91
C TYR A 110 3.25 4.53 -0.43
N PHE A 111 2.66 3.39 -0.04
CA PHE A 111 2.72 2.91 1.35
C PHE A 111 4.17 2.68 1.78
N THR A 112 4.95 1.95 1.00
CA THR A 112 6.34 1.61 1.36
C THR A 112 7.25 2.84 1.37
N GLU A 113 7.03 3.82 0.49
CA GLU A 113 7.75 5.09 0.50
C GLU A 113 7.40 5.92 1.75
N THR A 114 6.12 6.04 2.08
CA THR A 114 5.63 6.86 3.20
C THR A 114 5.94 6.23 4.56
N VAL A 115 5.70 4.93 4.72
CA VAL A 115 5.83 4.23 5.99
C VAL A 115 7.26 3.73 6.20
N ASN A 116 7.87 3.09 5.18
CA ASN A 116 9.17 2.45 5.30
C ASN A 116 10.32 3.33 4.78
N GLY A 117 10.01 4.54 4.30
CA GLY A 117 10.99 5.55 3.88
C GLY A 117 11.58 5.31 2.49
N LYS A 118 11.19 4.24 1.79
CA LYS A 118 11.66 3.94 0.42
C LYS A 118 10.65 3.04 -0.27
N SER A 119 10.27 3.41 -1.50
CA SER A 119 9.43 2.57 -2.37
C SER A 119 10.04 1.17 -2.54
N GLY A 120 9.22 0.14 -2.42
CA GLY A 120 9.62 -1.26 -2.49
C GLY A 120 10.27 -1.84 -1.23
N ASN A 121 10.50 -1.03 -0.19
CA ASN A 121 11.06 -1.50 1.07
C ASN A 121 9.97 -2.21 1.90
N CYS A 122 9.79 -3.50 1.66
CA CYS A 122 8.81 -4.33 2.36
C CYS A 122 9.41 -5.71 2.65
N ARG A 123 9.01 -6.30 3.78
CA ARG A 123 9.43 -7.66 4.14
C ARG A 123 8.84 -8.69 3.18
N PRO A 124 9.60 -9.76 2.84
CA PRO A 124 9.20 -10.70 1.80
C PRO A 124 8.19 -11.76 2.25
N ASP A 125 7.95 -11.90 3.54
CA ASP A 125 7.05 -12.91 4.13
C ASP A 125 5.58 -12.43 4.24
N ALA A 126 5.26 -11.24 3.72
CA ALA A 126 3.88 -10.82 3.50
C ALA A 126 3.24 -11.60 2.33
N THR A 127 1.94 -11.75 2.36
CA THR A 127 1.16 -12.30 1.25
C THR A 127 0.85 -11.19 0.25
N PHE A 128 1.38 -11.29 -0.96
CA PHE A 128 1.18 -10.29 -2.00
C PHE A 128 0.12 -10.72 -3.02
N SER A 129 -0.70 -9.78 -3.49
CA SER A 129 -1.66 -10.01 -4.58
C SER A 129 -1.88 -8.73 -5.37
N GLU A 130 -1.98 -8.85 -6.70
CA GLU A 130 -2.43 -7.75 -7.58
C GLU A 130 -3.96 -7.59 -7.56
N ASP A 131 -4.70 -8.54 -7.01
CA ASP A 131 -6.15 -8.47 -6.82
C ASP A 131 -6.46 -8.13 -5.36
N ASP A 132 -6.89 -6.90 -5.09
CA ASP A 132 -7.24 -6.42 -3.76
C ASP A 132 -8.39 -7.24 -3.11
N ASN A 133 -9.25 -7.88 -3.91
CA ASN A 133 -10.27 -8.78 -3.37
C ASN A 133 -9.65 -10.02 -2.70
N VAL A 134 -8.49 -10.47 -3.13
CA VAL A 134 -7.74 -11.55 -2.46
C VAL A 134 -7.25 -11.07 -1.10
N LEU A 135 -6.76 -9.83 -1.01
CA LEU A 135 -6.30 -9.22 0.24
C LEU A 135 -7.46 -9.04 1.23
N VAL A 136 -8.61 -8.54 0.73
CA VAL A 136 -9.86 -8.41 1.52
C VAL A 136 -10.25 -9.76 2.12
N ARG A 137 -10.32 -10.82 1.30
CA ARG A 137 -10.65 -12.18 1.78
C ARG A 137 -9.62 -12.72 2.77
N GLY A 138 -8.34 -12.43 2.55
CA GLY A 138 -7.25 -12.82 3.45
C GLY A 138 -7.46 -12.24 4.85
N VAL A 139 -7.65 -10.92 4.94
CA VAL A 139 -7.88 -10.23 6.23
C VAL A 139 -9.21 -10.64 6.86
N ALA A 140 -10.30 -10.73 6.09
CA ALA A 140 -11.60 -11.12 6.62
C ALA A 140 -11.60 -12.56 7.18
N GLY A 141 -10.80 -13.45 6.59
CA GLY A 141 -10.70 -14.87 7.00
C GLY A 141 -9.71 -15.15 8.13
N ASP A 142 -8.84 -14.19 8.50
CA ASP A 142 -7.82 -14.37 9.52
C ASP A 142 -7.98 -13.31 10.63
N PRO A 143 -8.31 -13.71 11.88
CA PRO A 143 -8.46 -12.77 13.01
C PRO A 143 -7.20 -11.93 13.30
N ASP A 144 -6.03 -12.39 12.90
CA ASP A 144 -4.76 -11.71 13.07
C ASP A 144 -4.25 -11.08 11.76
N GLY A 145 -5.14 -11.00 10.74
CA GLY A 145 -4.85 -10.38 9.44
C GLY A 145 -4.82 -8.85 9.51
N ILE A 146 -3.83 -8.26 8.86
CA ILE A 146 -3.72 -6.82 8.59
C ILE A 146 -3.27 -6.61 7.15
N ALA A 147 -3.85 -5.62 6.48
CA ALA A 147 -3.51 -5.25 5.10
C ALA A 147 -3.48 -3.74 4.92
N PHE A 148 -2.96 -3.32 3.77
CA PHE A 148 -3.22 -1.99 3.22
C PHE A 148 -3.61 -2.13 1.74
N PHE A 149 -4.57 -1.31 1.29
CA PHE A 149 -5.03 -1.26 -0.10
C PHE A 149 -5.87 0.00 -0.34
N GLY A 150 -6.37 0.19 -1.55
CA GLY A 150 -7.20 1.34 -1.91
C GLY A 150 -8.46 1.47 -1.03
N LEU A 151 -8.75 2.69 -0.57
CA LEU A 151 -9.86 2.99 0.33
C LEU A 151 -11.22 2.50 -0.19
N ALA A 152 -11.41 2.49 -1.51
CA ALA A 152 -12.65 2.01 -2.14
C ALA A 152 -12.97 0.56 -1.74
N TYR A 153 -11.98 -0.32 -1.72
CA TYR A 153 -12.17 -1.72 -1.31
C TYR A 153 -12.56 -1.87 0.16
N TYR A 154 -12.03 -1.00 1.04
CA TYR A 154 -12.49 -0.98 2.43
C TYR A 154 -13.95 -0.52 2.51
N VAL A 155 -14.33 0.55 1.80
CA VAL A 155 -15.70 1.09 1.83
C VAL A 155 -16.72 0.04 1.39
N GLU A 156 -16.39 -0.75 0.37
CA GLU A 156 -17.23 -1.84 -0.13
C GLU A 156 -17.30 -3.05 0.82
N ASN A 157 -16.30 -3.22 1.70
CA ASN A 157 -16.18 -4.39 2.58
C ASN A 157 -16.15 -4.05 4.08
N LYS A 158 -16.60 -2.85 4.49
CA LYS A 158 -16.59 -2.38 5.88
C LYS A 158 -17.36 -3.28 6.86
N ASP A 159 -18.25 -4.11 6.36
CA ASP A 159 -19.00 -5.07 7.19
C ASP A 159 -18.12 -6.25 7.65
N GLN A 160 -17.03 -6.54 6.95
CA GLN A 160 -16.09 -7.63 7.21
C GLN A 160 -14.74 -7.16 7.77
N LEU A 161 -14.41 -5.87 7.60
CA LEU A 161 -13.12 -5.30 7.94
C LEU A 161 -13.24 -4.19 8.99
N GLY A 162 -12.20 -4.06 9.81
CA GLY A 162 -11.94 -2.89 10.64
C GLY A 162 -10.93 -1.97 9.96
N VAL A 163 -11.12 -0.65 10.06
CA VAL A 163 -10.12 0.34 9.60
C VAL A 163 -9.27 0.78 10.78
N VAL A 164 -7.98 0.98 10.52
CA VAL A 164 -7.02 1.49 11.50
C VAL A 164 -6.86 2.99 11.29
N ALA A 165 -7.08 3.79 12.33
CA ALA A 165 -6.75 5.21 12.31
C ALA A 165 -5.23 5.39 12.39
N ILE A 166 -4.66 6.19 11.49
CA ILE A 166 -3.21 6.38 11.41
C ILE A 166 -2.83 7.71 12.02
N ASP A 167 -1.99 7.64 13.05
CA ASP A 167 -1.35 8.82 13.64
C ASP A 167 -0.09 9.16 12.86
N GLY A 168 -0.16 10.26 12.10
CA GLY A 168 0.96 10.81 11.33
C GLY A 168 1.92 11.66 12.15
N GLY A 169 1.66 11.85 13.45
CA GLY A 169 2.44 12.68 14.36
C GLY A 169 1.68 13.90 14.93
N ASP A 170 0.51 14.21 14.35
CA ASP A 170 -0.37 15.31 14.80
C ASP A 170 -1.62 14.76 15.55
N GLY A 171 -1.64 13.46 15.82
CA GLY A 171 -2.76 12.67 16.31
C GLY A 171 -3.56 12.02 15.18
N PRO A 172 -4.32 10.95 15.49
CA PRO A 172 -5.12 10.23 14.50
C PRO A 172 -6.36 11.01 14.07
#